data_e80d15d4d15c4318398d21f64c95f1e8
#
_entry.id   e80d15d4d15c4318398d21f64c95f1e8
#
_cell.length_a   1.000
_cell.length_b   1.000
_cell.length_c   1.000
_cell.angle_alpha   90.00
_cell.angle_beta   90.00
_cell.angle_gamma   90.00
#
_symmetry.space_group_name_H-M   'P 1'
#
loop_
_entity.id
_entity.type
_entity.pdbx_description
1 polymer ?
#
loop_
_entity_poly.entity_id
_entity_poly.type
_entity_poly.pdbx_seq_one_letter_code
_entity_poly.pdbx_strand_id
1 'polypeptide(L)'
;WAIDGELSLRFPVIYNYLYSTKSNNDWFISGDSGAGYLNPTLLFPNATTGKRGESNITTSGAAVWQQWNEHFYGKFDVSFSGFLINGDAGVLTNESLNMYTSFSPDGVVVSTDHDPHQHDTPPCFEQNNGGGWVLNQSLPVLHHVGDFNANASANAQYLKSMVDKDATAPDMQHRSSFYVLRTILKSASYMSDTVEAVKKALPALKFVDPYTMGLLVKCESGAIDCTLKK
;
A
#
# COMPACT_ATOMS: atom_id res chain seq x y z
N TRP A 1 -7.06 -3.65 -9.23
CA TRP A 1 -8.32 -3.30 -8.58
C TRP A 1 -8.22 -3.61 -7.09
N ALA A 2 -8.57 -2.66 -6.25
CA ALA A 2 -8.66 -2.88 -4.82
C ALA A 2 -10.06 -3.38 -4.45
N ILE A 3 -10.12 -4.50 -3.74
CA ILE A 3 -11.38 -5.13 -3.29
C ILE A 3 -11.32 -5.30 -1.77
N ASP A 4 -12.47 -5.17 -1.13
CA ASP A 4 -12.63 -5.54 0.27
C ASP A 4 -13.29 -6.92 0.35
N GLY A 5 -12.51 -7.94 0.69
CA GLY A 5 -12.94 -9.33 0.67
C GLY A 5 -14.16 -9.62 1.54
N GLU A 6 -14.33 -8.88 2.64
CA GLU A 6 -15.49 -9.00 3.54
C GLU A 6 -16.81 -8.68 2.83
N LEU A 7 -16.81 -7.70 1.93
CA LEU A 7 -18.02 -7.34 1.20
C LEU A 7 -18.60 -8.48 0.37
N SER A 8 -17.81 -9.52 0.07
CA SER A 8 -18.30 -10.72 -0.62
C SER A 8 -19.40 -11.46 0.15
N LEU A 9 -19.47 -11.29 1.47
CA LEU A 9 -20.55 -11.85 2.29
C LEU A 9 -21.89 -11.15 2.04
N ARG A 10 -21.84 -9.88 1.67
CA ARG A 10 -23.03 -9.05 1.44
C ARG A 10 -23.39 -8.94 -0.04
N PHE A 11 -22.38 -8.97 -0.89
CA PHE A 11 -22.52 -8.76 -2.34
C PHE A 11 -21.84 -9.85 -3.17
N PRO A 12 -22.15 -11.14 -2.96
CA PRO A 12 -21.46 -12.25 -3.63
C PRO A 12 -21.58 -12.20 -5.16
N VAL A 13 -22.69 -11.68 -5.68
CA VAL A 13 -22.91 -11.56 -7.14
C VAL A 13 -21.88 -10.62 -7.78
N ILE A 14 -21.51 -9.53 -7.11
CA ILE A 14 -20.51 -8.58 -7.62
C ILE A 14 -19.15 -9.26 -7.68
N TYR A 15 -18.74 -9.98 -6.64
CA TYR A 15 -17.47 -10.68 -6.62
C TYR A 15 -17.40 -11.79 -7.67
N ASN A 16 -18.47 -12.57 -7.82
CA ASN A 16 -18.54 -13.57 -8.88
C ASN A 16 -18.40 -12.93 -10.28
N TYR A 17 -19.04 -11.79 -10.50
CA TYR A 17 -18.92 -11.05 -11.76
C TYR A 17 -17.47 -10.59 -11.99
N LEU A 18 -16.84 -9.92 -11.01
CA LEU A 18 -15.47 -9.44 -11.13
C LEU A 18 -14.51 -10.58 -11.48
N TYR A 19 -14.58 -11.69 -10.75
CA TYR A 19 -13.69 -12.84 -10.99
C TYR A 19 -13.98 -13.59 -12.28
N SER A 20 -15.23 -13.64 -12.73
CA SER A 20 -15.59 -14.29 -13.99
C SER A 20 -15.24 -13.44 -15.23
N THR A 21 -15.11 -12.14 -15.07
CA THR A 21 -14.83 -11.19 -16.16
C THR A 21 -13.40 -10.67 -16.19
N LYS A 22 -12.60 -10.97 -15.16
CA LYS A 22 -11.20 -10.54 -15.11
C LYS A 22 -10.41 -11.07 -16.29
N SER A 23 -9.56 -10.23 -16.84
CA SER A 23 -8.57 -10.58 -17.86
C SER A 23 -7.20 -10.90 -17.22
N ASN A 24 -6.24 -11.33 -18.02
CA ASN A 24 -4.87 -11.54 -17.57
C ASN A 24 -4.13 -10.24 -17.17
N ASN A 25 -4.72 -9.08 -17.45
CA ASN A 25 -4.18 -7.77 -17.10
C ASN A 25 -4.89 -7.16 -15.87
N ASP A 26 -5.81 -7.88 -15.26
CA ASP A 26 -6.53 -7.44 -14.07
C ASP A 26 -5.91 -8.07 -12.82
N TRP A 27 -5.40 -7.23 -11.94
CA TRP A 27 -4.79 -7.61 -10.67
C TRP A 27 -5.70 -7.16 -9.53
N PHE A 28 -6.03 -8.09 -8.63
CA PHE A 28 -6.78 -7.77 -7.43
C PHE A 28 -5.86 -7.71 -6.22
N ILE A 29 -6.07 -6.68 -5.40
CA ILE A 29 -5.41 -6.50 -4.12
C ILE A 29 -6.50 -6.24 -3.07
N SER A 30 -6.21 -6.42 -1.81
CA SER A 30 -7.13 -5.95 -0.78
C SER A 30 -7.18 -4.42 -0.77
N GLY A 31 -8.37 -3.87 -0.60
CA GLY A 31 -8.62 -2.44 -0.53
C GLY A 31 -8.02 -1.85 0.74
N ASP A 32 -8.76 -1.80 1.76
CA ASP A 32 -8.42 -1.19 3.05
C ASP A 32 -7.32 -1.94 3.82
N SER A 33 -7.26 -1.80 5.12
CA SER A 33 -6.24 -2.45 5.97
C SER A 33 -6.29 -3.99 5.93
N GLY A 34 -7.08 -4.56 5.07
CA GLY A 34 -7.32 -5.98 4.91
C GLY A 34 -8.80 -6.24 4.64
N ALA A 35 -9.39 -7.28 5.23
CA ALA A 35 -10.81 -7.54 5.17
C ALA A 35 -11.56 -6.67 6.18
N GLY A 36 -11.50 -5.36 6.01
CA GLY A 36 -12.16 -4.32 6.81
C GLY A 36 -11.28 -3.09 7.06
N TYR A 37 -11.95 -1.96 7.26
CA TYR A 37 -11.34 -0.65 7.42
C TYR A 37 -11.02 -0.36 8.89
N LEU A 38 -9.79 -0.63 9.30
CA LEU A 38 -9.32 -0.34 10.66
C LEU A 38 -7.83 0.00 10.69
N ASN A 39 -7.37 0.62 11.77
CA ASN A 39 -5.95 0.76 12.05
C ASN A 39 -5.44 -0.50 12.76
N PRO A 40 -4.53 -1.28 12.17
CA PRO A 40 -4.10 -2.55 12.74
C PRO A 40 -3.37 -2.41 14.08
N THR A 41 -2.76 -1.26 14.39
CA THR A 41 -2.13 -1.01 15.69
C THR A 41 -3.14 -1.05 16.84
N LEU A 42 -4.39 -0.64 16.58
CA LEU A 42 -5.45 -0.65 17.61
C LEU A 42 -5.90 -2.06 18.02
N LEU A 43 -5.45 -3.09 17.34
CA LEU A 43 -5.71 -4.48 17.70
C LEU A 43 -4.85 -4.97 18.87
N PHE A 44 -3.85 -4.19 19.26
CA PHE A 44 -2.94 -4.56 20.36
C PHE A 44 -3.30 -3.86 21.66
N PRO A 45 -3.13 -4.54 22.82
CA PRO A 45 -3.33 -3.92 24.13
C PRO A 45 -2.37 -2.74 24.32
N ASN A 46 -2.85 -1.70 24.98
CA ASN A 46 -2.07 -0.49 25.30
C ASN A 46 -1.47 0.22 24.06
N ALA A 47 -2.07 0.02 22.89
CA ALA A 47 -1.67 0.79 21.72
C ALA A 47 -1.88 2.28 22.02
N THR A 48 -0.80 3.06 21.91
CA THR A 48 -0.89 4.52 21.98
C THR A 48 -1.57 5.00 20.71
N THR A 49 -2.79 5.45 20.86
CA THR A 49 -3.52 6.13 19.80
C THR A 49 -3.18 7.61 19.91
N GLY A 50 -2.68 8.21 18.84
CA GLY A 50 -2.36 9.62 18.82
C GLY A 50 -3.45 10.53 19.42
N LYS A 51 -3.98 11.48 18.68
CA LYS A 51 -4.93 12.49 19.18
C LYS A 51 -6.31 11.97 19.65
N ARG A 52 -6.68 10.70 19.41
CA ARG A 52 -8.03 10.17 19.68
C ARG A 52 -8.17 9.33 20.96
N GLY A 53 -7.14 9.25 21.76
CA GLY A 53 -7.17 8.57 23.04
C GLY A 53 -6.45 7.21 23.03
N GLU A 54 -6.36 6.61 24.19
CA GLU A 54 -5.71 5.32 24.39
C GLU A 54 -6.65 4.16 24.06
N SER A 55 -6.12 3.09 23.49
CA SER A 55 -6.85 1.85 23.36
C SER A 55 -7.01 1.22 24.74
N ASN A 56 -8.24 1.09 25.21
CA ASN A 56 -8.54 0.43 26.49
C ASN A 56 -8.75 -1.08 26.33
N ILE A 57 -8.35 -1.66 25.20
CA ILE A 57 -8.44 -3.11 25.03
C ILE A 57 -7.43 -3.82 25.92
N THR A 58 -7.88 -4.83 26.62
CA THR A 58 -7.06 -5.64 27.52
C THR A 58 -6.58 -6.93 26.87
N THR A 59 -7.21 -7.31 25.78
CA THR A 59 -6.92 -8.56 25.04
C THR A 59 -6.66 -8.21 23.57
N SER A 60 -5.58 -8.76 23.01
CA SER A 60 -5.26 -8.54 21.60
C SER A 60 -6.34 -9.10 20.67
N GLY A 61 -6.76 -8.30 19.70
CA GLY A 61 -7.59 -8.71 18.58
C GLY A 61 -6.79 -9.24 17.38
N ALA A 62 -5.46 -9.16 17.45
CA ALA A 62 -4.56 -9.42 16.32
C ALA A 62 -4.74 -10.82 15.71
N ALA A 63 -4.79 -11.86 16.55
CA ALA A 63 -4.93 -13.24 16.06
C ALA A 63 -6.28 -13.48 15.35
N VAL A 64 -7.37 -12.90 15.85
CA VAL A 64 -8.69 -12.99 15.22
C VAL A 64 -8.69 -12.24 13.89
N TRP A 65 -8.11 -11.06 13.87
CA TRP A 65 -7.94 -10.25 12.65
C TRP A 65 -7.11 -10.98 11.59
N GLN A 66 -6.01 -11.59 12.01
CA GLN A 66 -5.15 -12.37 11.11
C GLN A 66 -5.93 -13.53 10.48
N GLN A 67 -6.61 -14.36 11.26
CA GLN A 67 -7.43 -15.48 10.76
C GLN A 67 -8.54 -15.00 9.80
N TRP A 68 -9.16 -13.87 10.11
CA TRP A 68 -10.18 -13.26 9.26
C TRP A 68 -9.62 -12.86 7.90
N ASN A 69 -8.44 -12.25 7.90
CA ASN A 69 -7.76 -11.88 6.67
C ASN A 69 -7.29 -13.10 5.89
N GLU A 70 -6.65 -14.08 6.52
CA GLU A 70 -6.22 -15.33 5.89
C GLU A 70 -7.38 -16.03 5.15
N HIS A 71 -8.57 -16.00 5.74
CA HIS A 71 -9.76 -16.57 5.09
C HIS A 71 -10.11 -15.85 3.77
N PHE A 72 -10.17 -14.51 3.77
CA PHE A 72 -10.57 -13.76 2.58
C PHE A 72 -9.47 -13.68 1.54
N TYR A 73 -8.24 -13.51 1.97
CA TYR A 73 -7.09 -13.49 1.07
C TYR A 73 -6.93 -14.82 0.34
N GLY A 74 -7.02 -15.94 1.07
CA GLY A 74 -7.02 -17.26 0.45
C GLY A 74 -8.22 -17.51 -0.48
N LYS A 75 -9.41 -17.04 -0.09
CA LYS A 75 -10.63 -17.18 -0.91
C LYS A 75 -10.54 -16.46 -2.25
N PHE A 76 -9.88 -15.30 -2.29
CA PHE A 76 -9.80 -14.44 -3.47
C PHE A 76 -8.44 -14.46 -4.14
N ASP A 77 -7.54 -15.33 -3.72
CA ASP A 77 -6.17 -15.40 -4.27
C ASP A 77 -5.50 -14.02 -4.27
N VAL A 78 -5.57 -13.34 -3.13
CA VAL A 78 -4.99 -12.02 -2.89
C VAL A 78 -3.88 -12.18 -1.86
N SER A 79 -2.76 -11.56 -2.10
CA SER A 79 -1.59 -11.57 -1.19
C SER A 79 -0.91 -10.19 -1.07
N PHE A 80 -1.65 -9.14 -1.40
CA PHE A 80 -1.19 -7.75 -1.33
C PHE A 80 -2.27 -6.84 -0.73
N SER A 81 -1.90 -6.01 0.24
CA SER A 81 -2.79 -5.04 0.90
C SER A 81 -2.53 -3.63 0.37
N GLY A 82 -3.52 -3.07 -0.28
CA GLY A 82 -3.37 -1.81 -1.03
C GLY A 82 -3.41 -0.53 -0.21
N PHE A 83 -3.83 -0.57 1.07
CA PHE A 83 -3.99 0.65 1.84
C PHE A 83 -4.14 0.35 3.34
N LEU A 84 -3.05 0.51 4.10
CA LEU A 84 -3.10 0.42 5.56
C LEU A 84 -3.24 1.80 6.16
N ILE A 85 -4.20 1.95 7.07
CA ILE A 85 -4.39 3.20 7.80
C ILE A 85 -3.22 3.38 8.77
N ASN A 86 -2.56 4.54 8.66
CA ASN A 86 -1.49 4.96 9.54
C ASN A 86 -1.74 6.43 9.95
N GLY A 87 -1.55 6.74 11.19
CA GLY A 87 -1.69 8.11 11.68
C GLY A 87 -2.90 8.30 12.58
N ASP A 88 -3.94 8.97 12.16
CA ASP A 88 -5.07 9.51 12.93
C ASP A 88 -5.58 8.72 14.17
N ALA A 89 -5.47 7.40 14.14
CA ALA A 89 -5.89 6.51 15.22
C ALA A 89 -4.74 5.69 15.81
N GLY A 90 -3.51 6.08 15.55
CA GLY A 90 -2.31 5.40 16.02
C GLY A 90 -1.33 5.10 14.89
N VAL A 91 -0.07 5.11 15.23
CA VAL A 91 1.03 4.86 14.29
C VAL A 91 1.18 3.36 14.07
N LEU A 92 1.39 2.93 12.83
CA LEU A 92 1.70 1.52 12.53
C LEU A 92 3.02 1.12 13.18
N THR A 93 2.99 0.01 13.91
CA THR A 93 4.18 -0.57 14.56
C THR A 93 4.71 -1.74 13.73
N ASN A 94 5.98 -2.11 13.94
CA ASN A 94 6.52 -3.32 13.35
C ASN A 94 5.72 -4.57 13.74
N GLU A 95 5.15 -4.60 14.95
CA GLU A 95 4.31 -5.69 15.41
C GLU A 95 3.01 -5.76 14.61
N SER A 96 2.34 -4.62 14.40
CA SER A 96 1.11 -4.56 13.59
C SER A 96 1.37 -4.91 12.12
N LEU A 97 2.49 -4.47 11.55
CA LEU A 97 2.88 -4.82 10.18
C LEU A 97 3.27 -6.30 10.05
N ASN A 98 3.88 -6.88 11.09
CA ASN A 98 4.31 -8.27 11.05
C ASN A 98 3.16 -9.28 10.88
N MET A 99 1.94 -8.92 11.29
CA MET A 99 0.75 -9.75 11.03
C MET A 99 0.54 -10.00 9.54
N TYR A 100 0.86 -9.00 8.71
CA TYR A 100 0.64 -9.07 7.26
C TYR A 100 1.54 -10.09 6.56
N THR A 101 2.63 -10.52 7.19
CA THR A 101 3.51 -11.55 6.61
C THR A 101 2.82 -12.87 6.32
N SER A 102 1.74 -13.18 7.04
CA SER A 102 1.01 -14.45 6.88
C SER A 102 -0.02 -14.42 5.74
N PHE A 103 -0.64 -13.29 5.47
CA PHE A 103 -1.72 -13.20 4.48
C PHE A 103 -1.46 -12.20 3.36
N SER A 104 -0.49 -11.32 3.51
CA SER A 104 -0.12 -10.30 2.51
C SER A 104 1.38 -10.31 2.19
N PRO A 105 2.01 -11.49 1.94
CA PRO A 105 3.46 -11.62 1.82
C PRO A 105 4.05 -10.90 0.61
N ASP A 106 3.25 -10.55 -0.39
CA ASP A 106 3.71 -9.83 -1.58
C ASP A 106 3.78 -8.32 -1.39
N GLY A 107 3.17 -7.80 -0.32
CA GLY A 107 3.37 -6.43 0.08
C GLY A 107 2.17 -5.75 0.72
N VAL A 108 2.49 -4.60 1.30
CA VAL A 108 1.50 -3.68 1.88
C VAL A 108 1.80 -2.25 1.44
N VAL A 109 0.76 -1.45 1.27
CA VAL A 109 0.88 0.00 1.07
C VAL A 109 0.39 0.71 2.32
N VAL A 110 1.26 1.47 2.95
CA VAL A 110 0.93 2.26 4.13
C VAL A 110 0.47 3.64 3.69
N SER A 111 -0.74 4.02 4.11
CA SER A 111 -1.21 5.40 3.97
C SER A 111 -0.55 6.25 5.04
N THR A 112 0.17 7.27 4.62
CA THR A 112 0.50 8.36 5.52
C THR A 112 -0.69 9.31 5.53
N ASP A 113 -1.42 9.35 6.63
CA ASP A 113 -2.41 10.39 6.80
C ASP A 113 -1.70 11.75 6.82
N HIS A 114 -2.10 12.61 5.91
CA HIS A 114 -1.55 13.94 5.76
C HIS A 114 -2.04 14.86 6.89
N ASP A 115 -1.63 14.58 8.11
CA ASP A 115 -1.52 15.67 9.08
C ASP A 115 -0.12 16.31 8.89
N PRO A 116 -0.02 17.47 8.24
CA PRO A 116 1.26 18.16 8.06
C PRO A 116 1.92 18.57 9.38
N HIS A 117 1.25 18.33 10.51
CA HIS A 117 1.73 18.61 11.86
C HIS A 117 2.16 17.34 12.63
N GLN A 118 1.97 16.14 12.07
CA GLN A 118 2.49 14.92 12.68
C GLN A 118 3.90 14.63 12.17
N HIS A 119 4.87 15.19 12.85
CA HIS A 119 6.31 14.86 12.66
C HIS A 119 6.72 13.56 13.38
N ASP A 120 5.78 12.83 13.98
CA ASP A 120 6.03 11.60 14.72
C ASP A 120 5.84 10.37 13.83
N THR A 121 6.52 10.35 12.69
CA THR A 121 6.72 9.10 11.95
C THR A 121 7.62 8.19 12.79
N PRO A 122 7.24 6.92 12.98
CA PRO A 122 8.11 5.98 13.68
C PRO A 122 9.48 5.92 13.00
N PRO A 123 10.55 5.67 13.75
CA PRO A 123 11.89 5.54 13.19
C PRO A 123 12.02 4.54 12.04
N CYS A 124 11.13 3.56 11.99
CA CYS A 124 11.08 2.59 10.89
C CYS A 124 10.64 3.19 9.54
N PHE A 125 10.01 4.36 9.55
CA PHE A 125 9.59 5.06 8.34
C PHE A 125 10.58 6.14 7.90
N GLU A 126 11.44 6.62 8.78
CA GLU A 126 12.44 7.65 8.46
C GLU A 126 13.64 7.11 7.69
N GLN A 127 13.90 5.81 7.77
CA GLN A 127 15.14 5.22 7.22
C GLN A 127 15.11 4.94 5.73
N ASN A 128 13.95 4.98 5.08
CA ASN A 128 13.82 4.61 3.68
C ASN A 128 12.90 5.58 2.91
N ASN A 129 13.45 6.72 2.54
CA ASN A 129 12.77 7.70 1.72
C ASN A 129 12.54 7.23 0.26
N GLY A 130 12.93 6.00 -0.07
CA GLY A 130 12.84 5.44 -1.40
C GLY A 130 11.48 4.90 -1.82
N GLY A 131 10.40 5.16 -1.05
CA GLY A 131 9.05 4.69 -1.40
C GLY A 131 8.75 3.24 -1.00
N GLY A 132 9.74 2.47 -0.49
CA GLY A 132 9.53 1.10 -0.03
C GLY A 132 10.71 0.53 0.73
N TRP A 133 10.43 -0.41 1.64
CA TRP A 133 11.44 -1.20 2.36
C TRP A 133 10.92 -2.62 2.62
N VAL A 134 11.76 -3.49 3.13
CA VAL A 134 11.36 -4.85 3.49
C VAL A 134 11.45 -5.07 5.00
N LEU A 135 10.30 -5.32 5.63
CA LEU A 135 10.24 -5.66 7.04
C LEU A 135 10.69 -7.12 7.24
N ASN A 136 11.61 -7.33 8.18
CA ASN A 136 12.13 -8.66 8.56
C ASN A 136 12.58 -9.52 7.35
N GLN A 137 13.12 -8.90 6.31
CA GLN A 137 13.58 -9.53 5.07
C GLN A 137 12.49 -10.29 4.29
N SER A 138 11.21 -10.06 4.60
CA SER A 138 10.12 -10.82 3.99
C SER A 138 8.98 -9.95 3.43
N LEU A 139 8.49 -8.97 4.19
CA LEU A 139 7.33 -8.16 3.83
C LEU A 139 7.74 -6.86 3.15
N PRO A 140 7.45 -6.67 1.85
CA PRO A 140 7.59 -5.36 1.21
C PRO A 140 6.58 -4.38 1.79
N VAL A 141 7.07 -3.23 2.21
CA VAL A 141 6.24 -2.14 2.71
C VAL A 141 6.46 -0.93 1.83
N LEU A 142 5.41 -0.45 1.21
CA LEU A 142 5.40 0.68 0.30
C LEU A 142 4.68 1.86 0.95
N HIS A 143 5.11 3.07 0.61
CA HIS A 143 4.41 4.28 1.00
C HIS A 143 3.46 4.76 -0.08
N HIS A 144 2.26 5.13 0.32
CA HIS A 144 1.39 5.96 -0.47
C HIS A 144 1.95 7.39 -0.48
N VAL A 145 2.35 7.88 -1.65
CA VAL A 145 3.01 9.17 -1.78
C VAL A 145 2.07 10.32 -2.17
N GLY A 146 0.82 10.02 -2.49
CA GLY A 146 -0.17 11.04 -2.81
C GLY A 146 -1.36 10.53 -3.61
N ASP A 147 -2.29 11.44 -3.91
CA ASP A 147 -3.53 11.15 -4.62
C ASP A 147 -3.59 11.79 -6.00
N PHE A 148 -4.06 11.04 -6.98
CA PHE A 148 -4.46 11.59 -8.27
C PHE A 148 -5.91 12.03 -8.24
N ASN A 149 -6.13 13.31 -7.94
CA ASN A 149 -7.47 13.88 -7.78
C ASN A 149 -7.81 14.97 -8.80
N ALA A 150 -6.79 15.49 -9.50
CA ALA A 150 -6.93 16.54 -10.50
C ALA A 150 -7.17 15.97 -11.91
N ASN A 151 -7.17 16.79 -12.95
CA ASN A 151 -7.19 16.30 -14.32
C ASN A 151 -5.87 15.58 -14.68
N ALA A 152 -5.87 14.80 -15.75
CA ALA A 152 -4.75 13.97 -16.18
C ALA A 152 -3.42 14.74 -16.32
N SER A 153 -3.46 15.94 -16.91
CA SER A 153 -2.27 16.78 -17.08
C SER A 153 -1.72 17.28 -15.75
N ALA A 154 -2.58 17.72 -14.84
CA ALA A 154 -2.17 18.18 -13.51
C ALA A 154 -1.62 17.03 -12.66
N ASN A 155 -2.22 15.84 -12.73
CA ASN A 155 -1.70 14.64 -12.08
C ASN A 155 -0.30 14.28 -12.60
N ALA A 156 -0.09 14.33 -13.92
CA ALA A 156 1.21 14.06 -14.50
C ALA A 156 2.27 15.10 -14.05
N GLN A 157 1.92 16.38 -13.96
CA GLN A 157 2.82 17.41 -13.44
C GLN A 157 3.12 17.23 -11.96
N TYR A 158 2.12 16.83 -11.17
CA TYR A 158 2.30 16.52 -9.75
C TYR A 158 3.33 15.40 -9.55
N LEU A 159 3.16 14.27 -10.25
CA LEU A 159 4.13 13.18 -10.16
C LEU A 159 5.51 13.60 -10.70
N LYS A 160 5.55 14.39 -11.79
CA LYS A 160 6.82 14.91 -12.32
C LYS A 160 7.54 15.76 -11.28
N SER A 161 6.85 16.60 -10.54
CA SER A 161 7.48 17.41 -9.49
C SER A 161 8.09 16.57 -8.36
N MET A 162 7.48 15.43 -8.03
CA MET A 162 8.06 14.48 -7.07
C MET A 162 9.33 13.83 -7.62
N VAL A 163 9.27 13.31 -8.83
CA VAL A 163 10.42 12.67 -9.49
C VAL A 163 11.59 13.65 -9.62
N ASP A 164 11.33 14.88 -10.06
CA ASP A 164 12.37 15.92 -10.20
C ASP A 164 12.99 16.27 -8.83
N LYS A 165 12.17 16.35 -7.77
CA LYS A 165 12.65 16.57 -6.40
C LYS A 165 13.55 15.43 -5.93
N ASP A 166 13.14 14.20 -6.13
CA ASP A 166 13.91 13.02 -5.75
C ASP A 166 15.21 12.91 -6.54
N ALA A 167 15.19 13.25 -7.83
CA ALA A 167 16.39 13.26 -8.69
C ALA A 167 17.46 14.27 -8.21
N THR A 168 17.04 15.33 -7.53
CA THR A 168 17.91 16.37 -6.96
C THR A 168 18.24 16.16 -5.49
N ALA A 169 17.72 15.11 -4.85
CA ALA A 169 18.01 14.80 -3.47
C ALA A 169 19.51 14.58 -3.24
N PRO A 170 20.06 15.07 -2.12
CA PRO A 170 21.52 15.13 -1.89
C PRO A 170 22.16 13.76 -1.75
N ASP A 171 21.39 12.75 -1.38
CA ASP A 171 21.90 11.39 -1.22
C ASP A 171 20.92 10.34 -1.77
N MET A 172 21.43 9.12 -1.95
CA MET A 172 20.66 7.99 -2.47
C MET A 172 19.54 7.55 -1.50
N GLN A 173 19.67 7.82 -0.21
CA GLN A 173 18.69 7.43 0.81
C GLN A 173 17.40 8.24 0.69
N HIS A 174 17.47 9.45 0.10
CA HIS A 174 16.33 10.35 -0.10
C HIS A 174 15.70 10.23 -1.50
N ARG A 175 16.16 9.30 -2.33
CA ARG A 175 15.62 9.09 -3.68
C ARG A 175 14.57 8.00 -3.66
N SER A 176 13.37 8.31 -4.11
CA SER A 176 12.34 7.31 -4.31
C SER A 176 12.53 6.60 -5.64
N SER A 177 12.51 5.27 -5.62
CA SER A 177 12.44 4.44 -6.83
C SER A 177 11.01 3.99 -7.13
N PHE A 178 10.11 4.07 -6.14
CA PHE A 178 8.75 3.57 -6.21
C PHE A 178 7.75 4.65 -5.82
N TYR A 179 6.72 4.83 -6.65
CA TYR A 179 5.65 5.80 -6.40
C TYR A 179 4.31 5.08 -6.42
N VAL A 180 3.66 5.01 -5.26
CA VAL A 180 2.29 4.51 -5.14
C VAL A 180 1.36 5.70 -4.97
N LEU A 181 0.47 5.88 -5.94
CA LEU A 181 -0.52 6.94 -5.94
C LEU A 181 -1.92 6.34 -5.95
N ARG A 182 -2.79 6.91 -5.17
CA ARG A 182 -4.17 6.46 -5.04
C ARG A 182 -5.10 7.30 -5.92
N THR A 183 -6.11 6.66 -6.45
CA THR A 183 -7.26 7.34 -7.04
C THR A 183 -8.53 6.84 -6.36
N ILE A 184 -9.40 7.76 -5.93
CA ILE A 184 -10.63 7.42 -5.25
C ILE A 184 -11.81 7.91 -6.08
N LEU A 185 -12.83 7.06 -6.24
CA LEU A 185 -14.08 7.39 -6.93
C LEU A 185 -13.87 7.98 -8.35
N LYS A 186 -12.90 7.44 -9.08
CA LYS A 186 -12.61 7.85 -10.45
C LYS A 186 -13.01 6.75 -11.45
N SER A 187 -13.38 7.17 -12.66
CA SER A 187 -13.72 6.24 -13.74
C SER A 187 -12.48 5.56 -14.34
N ALA A 188 -12.69 4.45 -15.03
CA ALA A 188 -11.62 3.77 -15.78
C ALA A 188 -11.02 4.69 -16.87
N SER A 189 -11.83 5.52 -17.53
CA SER A 189 -11.31 6.50 -18.51
C SER A 189 -10.40 7.53 -17.85
N TYR A 190 -10.77 8.05 -16.68
CA TYR A 190 -9.90 8.95 -15.92
C TYR A 190 -8.53 8.31 -15.62
N MET A 191 -8.53 7.05 -15.22
CA MET A 191 -7.30 6.30 -14.96
C MET A 191 -6.45 6.16 -16.23
N SER A 192 -7.08 5.77 -17.34
CA SER A 192 -6.40 5.64 -18.64
C SER A 192 -5.79 6.96 -19.08
N ASP A 193 -6.55 8.05 -19.04
CA ASP A 193 -6.07 9.38 -19.44
C ASP A 193 -4.90 9.85 -18.55
N THR A 194 -4.98 9.58 -17.25
CA THR A 194 -3.90 9.92 -16.32
C THR A 194 -2.63 9.12 -16.61
N VAL A 195 -2.75 7.81 -16.84
CA VAL A 195 -1.61 6.95 -17.21
C VAL A 195 -0.94 7.43 -18.49
N GLU A 196 -1.73 7.76 -19.52
CA GLU A 196 -1.17 8.27 -20.79
C GLU A 196 -0.49 9.63 -20.63
N ALA A 197 -1.06 10.52 -19.81
CA ALA A 197 -0.44 11.81 -19.50
C ALA A 197 0.90 11.64 -18.76
N VAL A 198 0.95 10.71 -17.80
CA VAL A 198 2.19 10.38 -17.05
C VAL A 198 3.23 9.77 -17.97
N LYS A 199 2.89 8.79 -18.80
CA LYS A 199 3.82 8.20 -19.78
C LYS A 199 4.44 9.25 -20.70
N LYS A 200 3.65 10.24 -21.13
CA LYS A 200 4.13 11.34 -21.96
C LYS A 200 5.07 12.28 -21.21
N ALA A 201 4.75 12.59 -19.95
CA ALA A 201 5.54 13.53 -19.13
C ALA A 201 6.82 12.90 -18.57
N LEU A 202 6.80 11.60 -18.29
CA LEU A 202 7.83 10.83 -17.61
C LEU A 202 8.07 9.48 -18.33
N PRO A 203 8.64 9.50 -19.55
CA PRO A 203 8.76 8.28 -20.37
C PRO A 203 9.71 7.21 -19.77
N ALA A 204 10.56 7.60 -18.84
CA ALA A 204 11.44 6.66 -18.12
C ALA A 204 10.72 5.86 -17.03
N LEU A 205 9.60 6.36 -16.50
CA LEU A 205 8.81 5.64 -15.50
C LEU A 205 8.12 4.41 -16.12
N LYS A 206 8.05 3.36 -15.32
CA LYS A 206 7.34 2.12 -15.67
C LYS A 206 6.14 1.95 -14.74
N PHE A 207 5.01 1.64 -15.35
CA PHE A 207 3.84 1.16 -14.61
C PHE A 207 3.95 -0.34 -14.45
N VAL A 208 3.81 -0.79 -13.24
CA VAL A 208 3.82 -2.21 -12.89
C VAL A 208 2.61 -2.52 -12.01
N ASP A 209 2.21 -3.78 -11.98
CA ASP A 209 1.21 -4.23 -11.04
C ASP A 209 1.76 -4.26 -9.59
N PRO A 210 0.91 -4.27 -8.57
CA PRO A 210 1.35 -4.23 -7.17
C PRO A 210 2.25 -5.39 -6.76
N TYR A 211 2.04 -6.58 -7.29
CA TYR A 211 2.84 -7.77 -6.98
C TYR A 211 4.26 -7.66 -7.55
N THR A 212 4.35 -7.21 -8.80
CA THR A 212 5.65 -6.87 -9.42
C THR A 212 6.35 -5.77 -8.62
N MET A 213 5.62 -4.76 -8.14
CA MET A 213 6.22 -3.69 -7.34
C MET A 213 6.78 -4.22 -6.02
N GLY A 214 6.03 -5.06 -5.29
CA GLY A 214 6.51 -5.72 -4.07
C GLY A 214 7.77 -6.56 -4.31
N LEU A 215 7.80 -7.30 -5.42
CA LEU A 215 8.98 -8.06 -5.83
C LEU A 215 10.18 -7.14 -6.09
N LEU A 216 10.00 -6.03 -6.79
CA LEU A 216 11.07 -5.07 -7.07
C LEU A 216 11.63 -4.44 -5.79
N VAL A 217 10.78 -4.16 -4.80
CA VAL A 217 11.20 -3.68 -3.48
C VAL A 217 12.08 -4.73 -2.78
N LYS A 218 11.69 -6.01 -2.83
CA LYS A 218 12.54 -7.10 -2.29
C LYS A 218 13.88 -7.20 -3.01
N CYS A 219 13.90 -7.00 -4.33
CA CYS A 219 15.12 -6.99 -5.12
C CYS A 219 16.06 -5.84 -4.72
N GLU A 220 15.53 -4.62 -4.68
CA GLU A 220 16.33 -3.43 -4.37
C GLU A 220 16.88 -3.45 -2.94
N SER A 221 16.12 -4.00 -2.00
CA SER A 221 16.56 -4.16 -0.62
C SER A 221 17.59 -5.28 -0.41
N GLY A 222 17.84 -6.12 -1.41
CA GLY A 222 18.68 -7.31 -1.29
C GLY A 222 18.05 -8.46 -0.48
N ALA A 223 16.76 -8.38 -0.19
CA ALA A 223 16.05 -9.46 0.50
C ALA A 223 15.93 -10.73 -0.34
N ILE A 224 15.98 -10.59 -1.65
CA ILE A 224 16.05 -11.70 -2.61
C ILE A 224 17.11 -11.42 -3.68
N ASP A 225 17.70 -12.47 -4.22
CA ASP A 225 18.61 -12.36 -5.37
C ASP A 225 17.81 -12.21 -6.66
N CYS A 226 17.88 -11.03 -7.25
CA CYS A 226 17.20 -10.68 -8.49
C CYS A 226 18.14 -10.64 -9.69
N THR A 227 19.30 -11.29 -9.63
CA THR A 227 20.11 -11.52 -10.80
C THR A 227 19.34 -12.42 -11.76
N LEU A 228 18.45 -11.80 -12.54
CA LEU A 228 17.80 -12.45 -13.66
C LEU A 228 18.90 -12.98 -14.56
N LYS A 229 18.97 -14.28 -14.71
CA LYS A 229 19.75 -14.90 -15.79
C LYS A 229 19.23 -14.27 -17.08
N LYS A 230 20.06 -13.41 -17.67
CA LYS A 230 19.85 -12.86 -19.01
C LYS A 230 19.76 -13.98 -20.03
#